data_eb602fe5f0262225c567e928b492a97e
#
_entry.id   eb602fe5f0262225c567e928b492a97e
#
_cell.length_a   1.000
_cell.length_b   1.000
_cell.length_c   1.000
_cell.angle_alpha   90.00
_cell.angle_beta   90.00
_cell.angle_gamma   90.00
#
_symmetry.space_group_name_H-M   'P 1'
#
loop_
_entity.id
_entity.type
_entity.pdbx_description
1 polymer ?
#
loop_
_entity_poly.entity_id
_entity_poly.type
_entity_poly.pdbx_seq_one_letter_code
_entity_poly.pdbx_strand_id
1 'polypeptide(L)'
;MAQEIMPRIPPIPPAAMEVVKEHRAFYRKGTPEYAMFSGIIAAARYRRDTLHILQLLRDAVLAHAGNPEMWAAARDASREIIRYEHPHP
;
A
#
# COMPACT_ATOMS: atom_id res chain seq x y z
N MET A 1 39.10 18.60 10.49
CA MET A 1 38.63 17.25 10.46
C MET A 1 37.60 17.01 9.40
N ALA A 2 37.93 16.18 8.52
CA ALA A 2 37.00 15.92 7.45
C ALA A 2 35.91 14.98 7.94
N GLN A 3 34.73 15.39 7.79
CA GLN A 3 33.63 14.52 8.01
C GLN A 3 33.52 13.56 6.87
N GLU A 4 33.45 12.32 7.21
CA GLU A 4 33.23 11.34 6.23
C GLU A 4 31.85 11.56 5.63
N ILE A 5 31.83 11.98 4.39
CA ILE A 5 30.58 12.10 3.70
C ILE A 5 30.33 10.78 3.02
N MET A 6 29.65 9.91 3.73
CA MET A 6 29.14 8.72 3.10
C MET A 6 28.01 9.14 2.19
N PRO A 7 28.04 8.73 0.92
CA PRO A 7 26.87 8.97 0.07
C PRO A 7 25.67 8.32 0.73
N ARG A 8 24.67 9.13 1.00
CA ARG A 8 23.43 8.59 1.53
C ARG A 8 22.79 7.76 0.47
N ILE A 9 22.72 6.47 0.75
CA ILE A 9 21.91 5.60 -0.06
C ILE A 9 20.46 5.90 0.31
N PRO A 10 19.63 6.35 -0.62
CA PRO A 10 18.23 6.57 -0.30
C PRO A 10 17.62 5.28 0.23
N PRO A 11 16.73 5.36 1.23
CA PRO A 11 16.08 4.15 1.71
C PRO A 11 15.33 3.48 0.57
N ILE A 12 15.42 2.16 0.53
CA ILE A 12 14.69 1.39 -0.47
C ILE A 12 13.20 1.55 -0.18
N PRO A 13 12.40 1.95 -1.17
CA PRO A 13 10.97 2.07 -0.95
C PRO A 13 10.36 0.73 -0.53
N PRO A 14 9.37 0.71 0.37
CA PRO A 14 8.74 -0.53 0.76
C PRO A 14 8.05 -1.18 -0.44
N ALA A 15 8.05 -2.50 -0.47
CA ALA A 15 7.30 -3.23 -1.47
C ALA A 15 5.80 -2.94 -1.32
N ALA A 16 5.06 -3.01 -2.42
CA ALA A 16 3.64 -2.71 -2.41
C ALA A 16 2.88 -3.52 -1.34
N MET A 17 3.23 -4.79 -1.16
CA MET A 17 2.62 -5.62 -0.13
C MET A 17 2.86 -5.07 1.27
N GLU A 18 4.04 -4.52 1.54
CA GLU A 18 4.34 -3.95 2.85
C GLU A 18 3.50 -2.71 3.12
N VAL A 19 3.23 -1.90 2.09
CA VAL A 19 2.34 -0.74 2.22
C VAL A 19 0.93 -1.20 2.58
N VAL A 20 0.42 -2.24 1.92
CA VAL A 20 -0.91 -2.79 2.23
C VAL A 20 -0.96 -3.29 3.67
N LYS A 21 0.08 -3.99 4.13
CA LYS A 21 0.15 -4.48 5.51
C LYS A 21 0.19 -3.33 6.52
N GLU A 22 0.93 -2.27 6.23
CA GLU A 22 0.99 -1.10 7.08
C GLU A 22 -0.38 -0.42 7.18
N HIS A 23 -1.06 -0.26 6.06
CA HIS A 23 -2.40 0.32 6.06
C HIS A 23 -3.39 -0.55 6.83
N ARG A 24 -3.29 -1.88 6.69
CA ARG A 24 -4.13 -2.78 7.49
C ARG A 24 -3.92 -2.57 8.97
N ALA A 25 -2.69 -2.29 9.40
CA ALA A 25 -2.35 -2.11 10.81
C ALA A 25 -2.97 -0.85 11.43
N PHE A 26 -3.44 0.11 10.61
CA PHE A 26 -4.14 1.28 11.12
C PHE A 26 -5.54 0.94 11.63
N TYR A 27 -6.07 -0.21 11.28
CA TYR A 27 -7.44 -0.60 11.61
C TYR A 27 -7.43 -1.77 12.58
N ARG A 28 -8.48 -1.86 13.40
CA ARG A 28 -8.62 -2.96 14.33
C ARG A 28 -9.12 -4.20 13.62
N LYS A 29 -8.71 -5.35 14.09
CA LYS A 29 -9.29 -6.63 13.64
C LYS A 29 -10.80 -6.58 13.86
N GLY A 30 -11.54 -7.09 12.89
CA GLY A 30 -12.99 -7.08 12.93
C GLY A 30 -13.62 -5.89 12.24
N THR A 31 -12.83 -4.88 11.83
CA THR A 31 -13.38 -3.77 11.05
C THR A 31 -13.48 -4.16 9.58
N PRO A 32 -14.40 -3.54 8.82
CA PRO A 32 -14.49 -3.79 7.37
C PRO A 32 -13.19 -3.46 6.63
N GLU A 33 -12.51 -2.37 7.02
CA GLU A 33 -11.25 -1.97 6.39
C GLU A 33 -10.16 -3.02 6.61
N TYR A 34 -10.05 -3.54 7.82
CA TYR A 34 -9.10 -4.61 8.10
C TYR A 34 -9.39 -5.86 7.25
N ALA A 35 -10.66 -6.22 7.14
CA ALA A 35 -11.08 -7.37 6.32
C ALA A 35 -10.76 -7.15 4.84
N MET A 36 -10.97 -5.95 4.34
CA MET A 36 -10.65 -5.60 2.95
C MET A 36 -9.16 -5.79 2.65
N PHE A 37 -8.29 -5.20 3.48
CA PHE A 37 -6.85 -5.33 3.28
C PHE A 37 -6.38 -6.77 3.45
N SER A 38 -6.96 -7.51 4.40
CA SER A 38 -6.65 -8.93 4.58
C SER A 38 -7.02 -9.75 3.35
N GLY A 39 -8.15 -9.42 2.72
CA GLY A 39 -8.56 -10.05 1.46
C GLY A 39 -7.58 -9.78 0.32
N ILE A 40 -7.09 -8.54 0.22
CA ILE A 40 -6.09 -8.20 -0.79
C ILE A 40 -4.79 -8.95 -0.57
N ILE A 41 -4.32 -9.02 0.68
CA ILE A 41 -3.11 -9.76 1.02
C ILE A 41 -3.25 -11.25 0.68
N ALA A 42 -4.40 -11.83 0.96
CA ALA A 42 -4.67 -13.22 0.62
C ALA A 42 -4.72 -13.44 -0.90
N ALA A 43 -5.36 -12.52 -1.63
CA ALA A 43 -5.45 -12.61 -3.08
C ALA A 43 -4.07 -12.46 -3.76
N ALA A 44 -3.18 -11.71 -3.14
CA ALA A 44 -1.82 -11.50 -3.65
C ALA A 44 -0.83 -12.57 -3.18
N ARG A 45 -1.30 -13.68 -2.65
CA ARG A 45 -0.46 -14.72 -2.06
C ARG A 45 0.64 -15.19 -2.99
N TYR A 46 0.33 -15.40 -4.27
CA TYR A 46 1.23 -15.98 -5.25
C TYR A 46 1.82 -14.94 -6.22
N ARG A 47 1.33 -13.72 -6.19
CA ARG A 47 1.80 -12.67 -7.08
C ARG A 47 1.80 -11.35 -6.34
N ARG A 48 3.00 -10.88 -5.99
CA ARG A 48 3.18 -9.70 -5.14
C ARG A 48 3.82 -8.52 -5.86
N ASP A 49 3.84 -8.56 -7.19
CA ASP A 49 4.38 -7.43 -7.95
C ASP A 49 3.47 -6.20 -7.79
N THR A 50 4.08 -5.04 -7.91
CA THR A 50 3.40 -3.77 -7.66
C THR A 50 2.14 -3.61 -8.51
N LEU A 51 2.22 -3.96 -9.79
CA LEU A 51 1.07 -3.83 -10.67
C LEU A 51 -0.11 -4.67 -10.21
N HIS A 52 0.15 -5.91 -9.81
CA HIS A 52 -0.92 -6.78 -9.34
C HIS A 52 -1.56 -6.25 -8.06
N ILE A 53 -0.74 -5.79 -7.10
CA ILE A 53 -1.24 -5.20 -5.86
C ILE A 53 -2.11 -3.96 -6.16
N LEU A 54 -1.66 -3.09 -7.06
CA LEU A 54 -2.43 -1.91 -7.45
C LEU A 54 -3.74 -2.30 -8.12
N GLN A 55 -3.76 -3.35 -8.93
CA GLN A 55 -5.00 -3.84 -9.53
C GLN A 55 -5.98 -4.34 -8.47
N LEU A 56 -5.50 -5.06 -7.47
CA LEU A 56 -6.34 -5.52 -6.36
C LEU A 56 -6.91 -4.35 -5.57
N LEU A 57 -6.10 -3.33 -5.30
CA LEU A 57 -6.58 -2.11 -4.64
C LEU A 57 -7.59 -1.36 -5.48
N ARG A 58 -7.36 -1.25 -6.79
CA ARG A 58 -8.31 -0.65 -7.70
C ARG A 58 -9.65 -1.38 -7.68
N ASP A 59 -9.61 -2.71 -7.71
CA ASP A 59 -10.83 -3.51 -7.64
C ASP A 59 -11.56 -3.27 -6.32
N ALA A 60 -10.82 -3.11 -5.22
CA ALA A 60 -11.41 -2.79 -3.92
C ALA A 60 -12.05 -1.40 -3.92
N VAL A 61 -11.40 -0.40 -4.53
CA VAL A 61 -11.97 0.95 -4.68
C VAL A 61 -13.30 0.88 -5.41
N LEU A 62 -13.35 0.12 -6.52
CA LEU A 62 -14.56 -0.01 -7.31
C LEU A 62 -15.64 -0.79 -6.56
N ALA A 63 -15.25 -1.84 -5.85
CA ALA A 63 -16.21 -2.66 -5.10
C ALA A 63 -16.83 -1.91 -3.92
N HIS A 64 -16.11 -0.94 -3.35
CA HIS A 64 -16.55 -0.20 -2.17
C HIS A 64 -16.86 1.27 -2.49
N ALA A 65 -17.18 1.58 -3.75
CA ALA A 65 -17.47 2.95 -4.15
C ALA A 65 -18.65 3.56 -3.38
N GLY A 66 -19.60 2.72 -2.95
CA GLY A 66 -20.74 3.15 -2.15
C GLY A 66 -20.42 3.33 -0.66
N ASN A 67 -19.22 2.97 -0.22
CA ASN A 67 -18.78 3.13 1.17
C ASN A 67 -17.57 4.06 1.18
N PRO A 68 -17.76 5.36 1.48
CA PRO A 68 -16.66 6.34 1.36
C PRO A 68 -15.42 5.99 2.19
N GLU A 69 -15.59 5.41 3.35
CA GLU A 69 -14.47 5.08 4.23
C GLU A 69 -13.61 3.95 3.66
N MET A 70 -14.25 2.90 3.18
CA MET A 70 -13.57 1.78 2.55
C MET A 70 -12.90 2.20 1.25
N TRP A 71 -13.61 2.98 0.47
CA TRP A 71 -13.09 3.53 -0.78
C TRP A 71 -11.85 4.37 -0.53
N ALA A 72 -11.91 5.26 0.47
CA ALA A 72 -10.79 6.12 0.83
C ALA A 72 -9.59 5.30 1.32
N ALA A 73 -9.81 4.26 2.12
CA ALA A 73 -8.75 3.41 2.64
C ALA A 73 -7.97 2.74 1.49
N ALA A 74 -8.68 2.15 0.54
CA ALA A 74 -8.04 1.50 -0.62
C ALA A 74 -7.32 2.51 -1.51
N ARG A 75 -7.93 3.68 -1.72
CA ARG A 75 -7.34 4.75 -2.52
C ARG A 75 -6.04 5.26 -1.89
N ASP A 76 -6.04 5.48 -0.58
CA ASP A 76 -4.88 6.03 0.11
C ASP A 76 -3.70 5.06 0.05
N ALA A 77 -3.94 3.77 0.21
CA ALA A 77 -2.90 2.75 0.05
C ALA A 77 -2.33 2.76 -1.38
N SER A 78 -3.21 2.86 -2.39
CA SER A 78 -2.78 2.95 -3.79
C SER A 78 -1.90 4.16 -4.04
N ARG A 79 -2.30 5.32 -3.52
CA ARG A 79 -1.54 6.56 -3.67
C ARG A 79 -0.16 6.48 -3.05
N GLU A 80 -0.06 5.85 -1.89
CA GLU A 80 1.22 5.69 -1.22
C GLU A 80 2.16 4.81 -2.05
N ILE A 81 1.66 3.70 -2.59
CA ILE A 81 2.45 2.82 -3.46
C ILE A 81 2.93 3.60 -4.69
N ILE A 82 2.05 4.35 -5.32
CA ILE A 82 2.39 5.13 -6.53
C ILE A 82 3.44 6.18 -6.19
N ARG A 83 3.36 6.81 -5.03
CA ARG A 83 4.34 7.80 -4.59
C ARG A 83 5.74 7.21 -4.49
N TYR A 84 5.87 5.97 -3.99
CA TYR A 84 7.15 5.30 -3.91
C TYR A 84 7.68 4.88 -5.28
N GLU A 85 6.80 4.48 -6.18
CA GLU A 85 7.19 4.06 -7.53
C GLU A 85 7.56 5.24 -8.42
N HIS A 86 6.90 6.38 -8.22
CA HIS A 86 7.07 7.57 -9.05
C HIS A 86 7.29 8.78 -8.16
N PRO A 87 8.44 8.85 -7.46
CA PRO A 87 8.71 10.01 -6.63
C PRO A 87 8.86 11.25 -7.50
N HIS A 88 8.16 12.30 -7.11
CA HIS A 88 8.34 13.59 -7.75
C HIS A 88 9.62 14.23 -7.26
N PRO A 89 10.42 14.82 -8.15
CA PRO A 89 11.61 15.56 -7.76
C PRO A 89 11.28 16.76 -6.89
#